data_356b461cc092c38291d24e23f88a1aad
#
_entry.id   356b461cc092c38291d24e23f88a1aad
#
_cell.length_a   1.000
_cell.length_b   1.000
_cell.length_c   1.000
_cell.angle_alpha   90.00
_cell.angle_beta   90.00
_cell.angle_gamma   90.00
#
_symmetry.space_group_name_H-M   'P 1'
#
loop_
_entity.id
_entity.type
_entity.pdbx_description
1 polymer ?
#
loop_
_entity_poly.entity_id
_entity_poly.type
_entity_poly.pdbx_seq_one_letter_code
_entity_poly.pdbx_strand_id
1 'polypeptide(L)'
;MKNLTIVADSNIASLDEFFNPIALGQNTEQQVQVIRVAGRDINAQLLADLQPDVLLIRSVTQIDQALLANNNSVKFVGSATIGTDHVDQDYLAERNITFANATGCSKHSVAQYVVSAILTLRPQYWAQSMTPLTLGIIGLGNIGSTLAQYASDLGWQVLGYDPLLATSDINNASLEQVLCQSDIVSLHVPLTDKKDTDTQGAMSISNNFSDYPTRHLINAETLARMSPHTMLINSARGPVIDAAALEADIDATERQVVLDVFEHEPQIAESLLSKLAIATPHIAGYTLEGKLRGTQIIYDALCEKLAVLPVLSMHQLLPLNTYLWSELKENPDRLLKFYDIKKDDTALRNKITSGQVKGSDFDQLRRDYHLRREWQA
;
A
#
# COMPACT_ATOMS: atom_id res chain seq x y z
N MET A 1 3.17 38.99 -6.65
CA MET A 1 3.60 37.61 -6.37
C MET A 1 2.56 36.67 -6.95
N LYS A 2 2.94 35.54 -7.49
CA LYS A 2 1.99 34.63 -8.19
C LYS A 2 1.22 33.84 -7.14
N ASN A 3 -0.12 33.77 -7.24
CA ASN A 3 -0.94 32.88 -6.41
C ASN A 3 -0.57 31.43 -6.67
N LEU A 4 -0.57 30.61 -5.65
CA LEU A 4 -0.33 29.17 -5.76
C LEU A 4 -1.67 28.44 -5.90
N THR A 5 -1.89 27.78 -7.04
CA THR A 5 -3.10 26.98 -7.29
C THR A 5 -2.77 25.49 -7.15
N ILE A 6 -3.46 24.82 -6.24
CA ILE A 6 -3.33 23.40 -5.94
C ILE A 6 -4.62 22.68 -6.33
N VAL A 7 -4.55 21.72 -7.23
CA VAL A 7 -5.64 20.74 -7.45
C VAL A 7 -5.31 19.50 -6.65
N ALA A 8 -6.26 19.02 -5.83
CA ALA A 8 -6.03 17.93 -4.89
C ALA A 8 -7.16 16.90 -4.88
N ASP A 9 -6.82 15.60 -4.83
CA ASP A 9 -7.79 14.55 -4.54
C ASP A 9 -8.45 14.81 -3.18
N SER A 10 -9.77 14.95 -3.18
CA SER A 10 -10.58 15.25 -1.99
C SER A 10 -10.46 14.21 -0.85
N ASN A 11 -9.91 13.02 -1.15
CA ASN A 11 -9.68 11.96 -0.16
C ASN A 11 -8.27 11.98 0.46
N ILE A 12 -7.46 13.00 0.19
CA ILE A 12 -6.20 13.22 0.93
C ILE A 12 -6.55 13.73 2.33
N ALA A 13 -5.99 13.11 3.35
CA ALA A 13 -6.30 13.45 4.73
C ALA A 13 -5.76 14.84 5.11
N SER A 14 -6.52 15.60 5.86
CA SER A 14 -6.11 16.91 6.43
C SER A 14 -5.54 17.89 5.39
N LEU A 15 -6.16 17.97 4.21
CA LEU A 15 -5.73 18.88 3.16
C LEU A 15 -5.68 20.35 3.62
N ASP A 16 -6.71 20.81 4.34
CA ASP A 16 -6.81 22.21 4.75
C ASP A 16 -5.78 22.58 5.81
N GLU A 17 -5.43 21.60 6.65
CA GLU A 17 -4.45 21.82 7.69
C GLU A 17 -3.04 21.91 7.11
N PHE A 18 -2.69 21.04 6.13
CA PHE A 18 -1.35 20.99 5.54
C PHE A 18 -1.15 22.01 4.40
N PHE A 19 -2.17 22.27 3.59
CA PHE A 19 -2.02 23.05 2.36
C PHE A 19 -2.77 24.38 2.44
N ASN A 20 -2.47 25.19 3.44
CA ASN A 20 -2.96 26.56 3.60
C ASN A 20 -1.79 27.57 3.58
N PRO A 21 -2.05 28.87 3.45
CA PRO A 21 -0.98 29.87 3.38
C PRO A 21 0.00 29.84 4.56
N ILE A 22 -0.50 29.63 5.78
CA ILE A 22 0.32 29.59 7.01
C ILE A 22 1.22 28.36 6.99
N ALA A 23 0.64 27.18 6.74
CA ALA A 23 1.38 25.92 6.71
C ALA A 23 2.46 25.91 5.63
N LEU A 24 2.23 26.56 4.48
CA LEU A 24 3.19 26.68 3.38
C LEU A 24 4.13 27.89 3.52
N GLY A 25 4.20 28.53 4.71
CA GLY A 25 5.12 29.62 4.98
C GLY A 25 4.94 30.83 4.08
N GLN A 26 3.75 30.99 3.48
CA GLN A 26 3.45 32.10 2.58
C GLN A 26 3.05 33.33 3.38
N ASN A 27 3.55 34.49 2.99
CA ASN A 27 3.11 35.75 3.55
C ASN A 27 1.64 35.99 3.20
N THR A 28 0.94 36.78 4.02
CA THR A 28 -0.48 37.11 3.90
C THR A 28 -0.88 37.70 2.55
N GLU A 29 0.08 38.10 1.72
CA GLU A 29 -0.12 38.66 0.38
C GLU A 29 -0.17 37.59 -0.74
N GLN A 30 0.29 36.36 -0.49
CA GLN A 30 0.18 35.24 -1.43
C GLN A 30 -1.04 34.39 -1.09
N GLN A 31 -1.95 34.24 -2.04
CA GLN A 31 -3.11 33.37 -1.89
C GLN A 31 -2.74 31.95 -2.30
N VAL A 32 -3.02 31.00 -1.42
CA VAL A 32 -3.01 29.56 -1.73
C VAL A 32 -4.46 29.15 -1.97
N GLN A 33 -4.74 28.70 -3.17
CA GLN A 33 -6.06 28.18 -3.54
C GLN A 33 -5.99 26.66 -3.68
N VAL A 34 -6.68 25.92 -2.82
CA VAL A 34 -6.82 24.47 -2.91
C VAL A 34 -8.18 24.13 -3.52
N ILE A 35 -8.16 23.49 -4.68
CA ILE A 35 -9.34 23.03 -5.42
C ILE A 35 -9.45 21.52 -5.20
N ARG A 36 -10.49 21.11 -4.46
CA ARG A 36 -10.74 19.70 -4.15
C ARG A 36 -11.55 19.04 -5.24
N VAL A 37 -11.07 17.93 -5.75
CA VAL A 37 -11.70 17.15 -6.82
C VAL A 37 -11.69 15.68 -6.44
N ALA A 38 -12.75 14.94 -6.76
CA ALA A 38 -12.66 13.48 -6.62
C ALA A 38 -11.57 12.94 -7.56
N GLY A 39 -10.70 12.05 -7.06
CA GLY A 39 -9.50 11.63 -7.81
C GLY A 39 -9.81 11.09 -9.21
N ARG A 40 -10.97 10.44 -9.43
CA ARG A 40 -11.41 9.97 -10.76
C ARG A 40 -11.92 11.08 -11.68
N ASP A 41 -12.24 12.27 -11.14
CA ASP A 41 -12.73 13.43 -11.90
C ASP A 41 -11.57 14.38 -12.29
N ILE A 42 -10.36 14.12 -11.79
CA ILE A 42 -9.16 14.83 -12.25
C ILE A 42 -8.84 14.36 -13.67
N ASN A 43 -9.09 15.24 -14.65
CA ASN A 43 -8.94 14.94 -16.06
C ASN A 43 -8.22 16.08 -16.82
N ALA A 44 -7.83 15.82 -18.06
CA ALA A 44 -7.05 16.76 -18.87
C ALA A 44 -7.77 18.11 -19.09
N GLN A 45 -9.10 18.10 -19.28
CA GLN A 45 -9.86 19.32 -19.48
C GLN A 45 -9.86 20.19 -18.22
N LEU A 46 -10.11 19.58 -17.05
CA LEU A 46 -10.05 20.28 -15.77
C LEU A 46 -8.68 20.94 -15.54
N LEU A 47 -7.59 20.20 -15.82
CA LEU A 47 -6.24 20.71 -15.63
C LEU A 47 -5.89 21.81 -16.66
N ALA A 48 -6.42 21.70 -17.88
CA ALA A 48 -6.27 22.74 -18.90
C ALA A 48 -6.99 24.04 -18.51
N ASP A 49 -8.18 23.95 -17.94
CA ASP A 49 -8.98 25.09 -17.53
C ASP A 49 -8.41 25.79 -16.28
N LEU A 50 -7.98 25.02 -15.30
CA LEU A 50 -7.50 25.53 -14.01
C LEU A 50 -6.03 25.93 -14.01
N GLN A 51 -5.19 25.35 -14.89
CA GLN A 51 -3.74 25.57 -14.94
C GLN A 51 -3.08 25.57 -13.54
N PRO A 52 -3.24 24.49 -12.73
CA PRO A 52 -2.69 24.46 -11.38
C PRO A 52 -1.15 24.45 -11.40
N ASP A 53 -0.53 24.99 -10.36
CA ASP A 53 0.92 24.91 -10.13
C ASP A 53 1.31 23.56 -9.47
N VAL A 54 0.40 23.00 -8.67
CA VAL A 54 0.59 21.79 -7.89
C VAL A 54 -0.58 20.83 -8.11
N LEU A 55 -0.27 19.55 -8.26
CA LEU A 55 -1.24 18.47 -8.34
C LEU A 55 -0.98 17.47 -7.23
N LEU A 56 -1.97 17.26 -6.33
CA LEU A 56 -1.90 16.32 -5.24
C LEU A 56 -2.89 15.17 -5.50
N ILE A 57 -2.38 13.96 -5.59
CA ILE A 57 -3.15 12.80 -6.04
C ILE A 57 -3.10 11.63 -5.06
N ARG A 58 -3.93 10.64 -5.37
CA ARG A 58 -3.86 9.28 -4.83
C ARG A 58 -3.86 8.27 -5.99
N SER A 59 -3.88 6.98 -5.67
CA SER A 59 -3.71 5.88 -6.63
C SER A 59 -4.76 5.76 -7.76
N VAL A 60 -5.85 6.51 -7.70
CA VAL A 60 -6.94 6.44 -8.71
C VAL A 60 -6.77 7.44 -9.86
N THR A 61 -5.83 8.39 -9.75
CA THR A 61 -5.54 9.39 -10.78
C THR A 61 -4.30 8.96 -11.56
N GLN A 62 -4.48 8.64 -12.83
CA GLN A 62 -3.39 8.30 -13.73
C GLN A 62 -2.63 9.57 -14.14
N ILE A 63 -1.32 9.61 -13.95
CA ILE A 63 -0.45 10.72 -14.38
C ILE A 63 0.37 10.25 -15.57
N ASP A 64 0.05 10.81 -16.72
CA ASP A 64 0.68 10.51 -18.00
C ASP A 64 0.67 11.71 -18.94
N GLN A 65 1.21 11.53 -20.14
CA GLN A 65 1.21 12.55 -21.17
C GLN A 65 -0.21 12.99 -21.55
N ALA A 66 -1.18 12.11 -21.58
CA ALA A 66 -2.56 12.44 -21.97
C ALA A 66 -3.21 13.37 -20.95
N LEU A 67 -3.02 13.12 -19.65
CA LEU A 67 -3.56 13.97 -18.59
C LEU A 67 -2.96 15.38 -18.61
N LEU A 68 -1.65 15.50 -18.83
CA LEU A 68 -0.93 16.78 -18.71
C LEU A 68 -0.66 17.47 -20.07
N ALA A 69 -1.21 16.96 -21.18
CA ALA A 69 -0.92 17.44 -22.54
C ALA A 69 -1.17 18.96 -22.72
N ASN A 70 -2.24 19.47 -22.14
CA ASN A 70 -2.66 20.89 -22.27
C ASN A 70 -2.40 21.70 -20.99
N ASN A 71 -1.62 21.15 -20.05
CA ASN A 71 -1.21 21.85 -18.84
C ASN A 71 0.29 22.14 -18.90
N ASN A 72 0.66 23.42 -18.77
CA ASN A 72 2.05 23.88 -18.75
C ASN A 72 2.45 24.51 -17.40
N SER A 73 1.54 24.60 -16.45
CA SER A 73 1.73 25.29 -15.16
C SER A 73 2.21 24.35 -14.07
N VAL A 74 1.83 23.06 -14.09
CA VAL A 74 2.22 22.08 -13.05
C VAL A 74 3.74 21.99 -12.93
N LYS A 75 4.24 22.21 -11.72
CA LYS A 75 5.67 22.13 -11.33
C LYS A 75 5.94 21.07 -10.27
N PHE A 76 4.87 20.58 -9.62
CA PHE A 76 4.95 19.57 -8.57
C PHE A 76 3.76 18.64 -8.64
N VAL A 77 4.03 17.34 -8.58
CA VAL A 77 3.03 16.27 -8.39
C VAL A 77 3.36 15.53 -7.11
N GLY A 78 2.42 15.51 -6.16
CA GLY A 78 2.54 14.78 -4.91
C GLY A 78 1.52 13.64 -4.84
N SER A 79 1.98 12.38 -4.70
CA SER A 79 1.09 11.25 -4.48
C SER A 79 1.06 10.86 -3.00
N ALA A 80 -0.11 11.02 -2.34
CA ALA A 80 -0.31 10.62 -0.94
C ALA A 80 -0.43 9.09 -0.77
N THR A 81 0.20 8.31 -1.65
CA THR A 81 0.25 6.84 -1.65
C THR A 81 1.67 6.33 -1.89
N ILE A 82 1.95 5.11 -1.48
CA ILE A 82 3.28 4.50 -1.63
C ILE A 82 3.54 4.09 -3.07
N GLY A 83 2.57 3.37 -3.68
CA GLY A 83 2.73 2.86 -5.04
C GLY A 83 2.74 3.98 -6.07
N THR A 84 3.52 3.80 -7.11
CA THR A 84 3.71 4.75 -8.20
C THR A 84 3.27 4.19 -9.55
N ASP A 85 2.59 3.04 -9.57
CA ASP A 85 2.16 2.32 -10.77
C ASP A 85 1.26 3.16 -11.70
N HIS A 86 0.63 4.20 -11.14
CA HIS A 86 -0.26 5.16 -11.81
C HIS A 86 0.45 6.45 -12.26
N VAL A 87 1.79 6.53 -12.18
CA VAL A 87 2.56 7.75 -12.48
C VAL A 87 3.67 7.44 -13.48
N ASP A 88 3.62 8.08 -14.63
CA ASP A 88 4.72 8.10 -15.60
C ASP A 88 5.81 9.07 -15.12
N GLN A 89 6.76 8.52 -14.36
CA GLN A 89 7.83 9.32 -13.74
C GLN A 89 8.83 9.84 -14.77
N ASP A 90 9.08 9.10 -15.85
CA ASP A 90 9.98 9.50 -16.93
C ASP A 90 9.42 10.72 -17.66
N TYR A 91 8.12 10.70 -17.98
CA TYR A 91 7.44 11.86 -18.57
C TYR A 91 7.47 13.08 -17.64
N LEU A 92 7.28 12.90 -16.33
CA LEU A 92 7.41 14.01 -15.38
C LEU A 92 8.83 14.57 -15.34
N ALA A 93 9.84 13.71 -15.37
CA ALA A 93 11.24 14.13 -15.40
C ALA A 93 11.59 14.91 -16.68
N GLU A 94 11.15 14.43 -17.86
CA GLU A 94 11.31 15.12 -19.14
C GLU A 94 10.68 16.53 -19.12
N ARG A 95 9.54 16.67 -18.42
CA ARG A 95 8.82 17.93 -18.24
C ARG A 95 9.42 18.83 -17.14
N ASN A 96 10.46 18.40 -16.43
CA ASN A 96 11.01 19.06 -15.24
C ASN A 96 9.94 19.29 -14.15
N ILE A 97 8.98 18.36 -14.01
CA ILE A 97 7.98 18.37 -12.95
C ILE A 97 8.52 17.54 -11.79
N THR A 98 8.62 18.13 -10.62
CA THR A 98 9.05 17.44 -9.41
C THR A 98 7.97 16.45 -8.97
N PHE A 99 8.35 15.19 -8.75
CA PHE A 99 7.45 14.17 -8.23
C PHE A 99 7.87 13.74 -6.83
N ALA A 100 6.90 13.59 -5.94
CA ALA A 100 7.08 12.99 -4.61
C ALA A 100 5.94 12.01 -4.32
N ASN A 101 6.27 10.85 -3.75
CA ASN A 101 5.28 9.90 -3.26
C ASN A 101 5.47 9.64 -1.77
N ALA A 102 4.43 9.12 -1.13
CA ALA A 102 4.41 8.88 0.31
C ALA A 102 5.12 7.56 0.71
N THR A 103 6.37 7.39 0.29
CA THR A 103 7.16 6.17 0.57
C THR A 103 7.22 5.89 2.08
N GLY A 104 6.84 4.66 2.47
CA GLY A 104 6.90 4.20 3.86
C GLY A 104 5.75 4.70 4.75
N CYS A 105 4.79 5.50 4.25
CA CYS A 105 3.73 6.09 5.08
C CYS A 105 2.87 5.03 5.79
N SER A 106 2.62 3.88 5.20
CA SER A 106 1.80 2.81 5.77
C SER A 106 2.60 1.58 6.23
N LYS A 107 3.91 1.71 6.47
CA LYS A 107 4.74 0.55 6.85
C LYS A 107 4.24 -0.15 8.11
N HIS A 108 3.89 0.61 9.13
CA HIS A 108 3.32 0.06 10.38
C HIS A 108 1.91 -0.48 10.17
N SER A 109 1.05 0.25 9.43
CA SER A 109 -0.32 -0.19 9.14
C SER A 109 -0.38 -1.57 8.52
N VAL A 110 0.43 -1.78 7.46
CA VAL A 110 0.44 -3.06 6.72
C VAL A 110 1.09 -4.17 7.54
N ALA A 111 2.21 -3.90 8.21
CA ALA A 111 2.85 -4.89 9.06
C ALA A 111 1.92 -5.34 10.20
N GLN A 112 1.19 -4.41 10.82
CA GLN A 112 0.20 -4.69 11.87
C GLN A 112 -1.02 -5.46 11.34
N TYR A 113 -1.46 -5.16 10.09
CA TYR A 113 -2.48 -5.95 9.42
C TYR A 113 -2.04 -7.41 9.26
N VAL A 114 -0.82 -7.65 8.78
CA VAL A 114 -0.28 -9.02 8.60
C VAL A 114 -0.19 -9.77 9.93
N VAL A 115 0.35 -9.14 10.98
CA VAL A 115 0.39 -9.75 12.33
C VAL A 115 -1.01 -10.08 12.82
N SER A 116 -1.98 -9.18 12.65
CA SER A 116 -3.38 -9.41 13.04
C SER A 116 -4.02 -10.56 12.27
N ALA A 117 -3.76 -10.67 10.96
CA ALA A 117 -4.25 -11.78 10.14
C ALA A 117 -3.69 -13.13 10.62
N ILE A 118 -2.37 -13.19 10.85
CA ILE A 118 -1.69 -14.40 11.35
C ILE A 118 -2.30 -14.83 12.68
N LEU A 119 -2.38 -13.93 13.64
CA LEU A 119 -2.87 -14.27 14.99
C LEU A 119 -4.38 -14.57 15.03
N THR A 120 -5.15 -14.03 14.10
CA THR A 120 -6.58 -14.34 13.93
C THR A 120 -6.79 -15.77 13.43
N LEU A 121 -5.98 -16.21 12.47
CA LEU A 121 -6.12 -17.54 11.86
C LEU A 121 -5.32 -18.61 12.61
N ARG A 122 -4.23 -18.24 13.26
CA ARG A 122 -3.32 -19.14 13.97
C ARG A 122 -2.94 -18.61 15.36
N PRO A 123 -3.91 -18.53 16.29
CA PRO A 123 -3.68 -17.95 17.63
C PRO A 123 -2.66 -18.72 18.46
N GLN A 124 -2.35 -19.98 18.10
CA GLN A 124 -1.31 -20.77 18.75
C GLN A 124 0.11 -20.21 18.60
N TYR A 125 0.35 -19.33 17.62
CA TYR A 125 1.66 -18.72 17.40
C TYR A 125 1.93 -17.47 18.23
N TRP A 126 1.12 -17.22 19.23
CA TRP A 126 1.43 -16.19 20.21
C TRP A 126 2.70 -16.57 21.02
N ALA A 127 3.42 -15.54 21.50
CA ALA A 127 4.79 -15.54 22.06
C ALA A 127 5.20 -16.63 23.09
N GLN A 128 4.36 -17.60 23.40
CA GLN A 128 4.66 -18.68 24.34
C GLN A 128 4.51 -20.07 23.72
N SER A 129 4.34 -20.17 22.42
CA SER A 129 4.30 -21.47 21.75
C SER A 129 5.66 -22.15 21.81
N MET A 130 5.66 -23.42 22.16
CA MET A 130 6.88 -24.26 22.21
C MET A 130 7.51 -24.46 20.82
N THR A 131 6.81 -24.13 19.74
CA THR A 131 7.29 -24.23 18.37
C THR A 131 7.32 -22.83 17.78
N PRO A 132 8.52 -22.26 17.51
CA PRO A 132 8.61 -20.94 16.88
C PRO A 132 8.03 -20.98 15.49
N LEU A 133 7.20 -19.97 15.15
CA LEU A 133 6.71 -19.74 13.80
C LEU A 133 7.86 -19.31 12.90
N THR A 134 7.97 -19.90 11.71
CA THR A 134 8.86 -19.42 10.65
C THR A 134 8.08 -18.55 9.68
N LEU A 135 8.34 -17.24 9.71
CA LEU A 135 7.73 -16.25 8.81
C LEU A 135 8.67 -15.97 7.63
N GLY A 136 8.26 -16.35 6.45
CA GLY A 136 8.89 -15.99 5.19
C GLY A 136 8.43 -14.61 4.73
N ILE A 137 9.36 -13.71 4.45
CA ILE A 137 9.08 -12.36 3.96
C ILE A 137 9.72 -12.18 2.59
N ILE A 138 8.93 -11.93 1.56
CA ILE A 138 9.41 -11.63 0.20
C ILE A 138 9.26 -10.13 -0.04
N GLY A 139 10.40 -9.43 -0.19
CA GLY A 139 10.51 -7.98 -0.24
C GLY A 139 10.75 -7.37 1.15
N LEU A 140 11.95 -6.81 1.37
CA LEU A 140 12.42 -6.27 2.65
C LEU A 140 12.55 -4.74 2.64
N GLY A 141 11.73 -4.09 1.83
CA GLY A 141 11.56 -2.63 1.87
C GLY A 141 10.94 -2.15 3.19
N ASN A 142 10.37 -0.94 3.19
CA ASN A 142 9.79 -0.32 4.40
C ASN A 142 8.80 -1.22 5.16
N ILE A 143 7.94 -1.95 4.45
CA ILE A 143 6.91 -2.81 5.06
C ILE A 143 7.53 -4.11 5.57
N GLY A 144 8.26 -4.83 4.69
CA GLY A 144 8.83 -6.14 5.06
C GLY A 144 9.81 -6.05 6.21
N SER A 145 10.66 -5.01 6.26
CA SER A 145 11.59 -4.78 7.39
C SER A 145 10.84 -4.45 8.69
N THR A 146 9.75 -3.68 8.62
CA THR A 146 8.92 -3.38 9.79
C THR A 146 8.19 -4.65 10.29
N LEU A 147 7.72 -5.49 9.36
CA LEU A 147 7.11 -6.79 9.72
C LEU A 147 8.15 -7.72 10.36
N ALA A 148 9.36 -7.78 9.82
CA ALA A 148 10.45 -8.57 10.41
C ALA A 148 10.75 -8.15 11.85
N GLN A 149 10.70 -6.86 12.16
CA GLN A 149 10.86 -6.37 13.52
C GLN A 149 9.73 -6.86 14.45
N TYR A 150 8.45 -6.70 14.03
CA TYR A 150 7.32 -7.21 14.83
C TYR A 150 7.39 -8.73 15.02
N ALA A 151 7.79 -9.47 14.00
CA ALA A 151 7.97 -10.93 14.07
C ALA A 151 9.05 -11.30 15.09
N SER A 152 10.20 -10.61 15.06
CA SER A 152 11.28 -10.81 16.03
C SER A 152 10.86 -10.51 17.45
N ASP A 153 10.09 -9.44 17.66
CA ASP A 153 9.54 -9.06 18.97
C ASP A 153 8.55 -10.11 19.52
N LEU A 154 7.89 -10.86 18.64
CA LEU A 154 7.01 -12.00 18.98
C LEU A 154 7.77 -13.32 19.14
N GLY A 155 9.08 -13.34 18.95
CA GLY A 155 9.92 -14.54 19.03
C GLY A 155 9.78 -15.46 17.81
N TRP A 156 9.26 -14.95 16.67
CA TRP A 156 9.17 -15.72 15.43
C TRP A 156 10.52 -15.75 14.71
N GLN A 157 10.80 -16.85 14.03
CA GLN A 157 11.94 -16.94 13.13
C GLN A 157 11.58 -16.24 11.81
N VAL A 158 12.51 -15.42 11.29
CA VAL A 158 12.33 -14.71 10.02
C VAL A 158 13.24 -15.28 8.95
N LEU A 159 12.66 -15.67 7.81
CA LEU A 159 13.36 -15.97 6.57
C LEU A 159 13.01 -14.86 5.56
N GLY A 160 13.94 -13.95 5.32
CA GLY A 160 13.73 -12.81 4.44
C GLY A 160 14.47 -12.96 3.13
N TYR A 161 13.82 -12.57 2.04
CA TYR A 161 14.38 -12.52 0.70
C TYR A 161 14.08 -11.20 0.01
N ASP A 162 15.14 -10.50 -0.40
CA ASP A 162 15.09 -9.36 -1.29
C ASP A 162 16.37 -9.35 -2.16
N PRO A 163 16.25 -9.57 -3.49
CA PRO A 163 17.42 -9.68 -4.37
C PRO A 163 18.15 -8.36 -4.59
N LEU A 164 17.55 -7.23 -4.22
CA LEU A 164 18.13 -5.90 -4.37
C LEU A 164 18.92 -5.44 -3.13
N LEU A 165 18.83 -6.19 -2.04
CA LEU A 165 19.51 -5.87 -0.78
C LEU A 165 20.70 -6.80 -0.52
N ALA A 166 21.73 -6.26 0.13
CA ALA A 166 22.81 -7.08 0.64
C ALA A 166 22.31 -8.05 1.73
N THR A 167 22.99 -9.17 1.89
CA THR A 167 22.72 -10.13 2.98
C THR A 167 22.85 -9.45 4.34
N SER A 168 21.89 -9.72 5.22
CA SER A 168 21.80 -9.14 6.57
C SER A 168 21.03 -10.10 7.48
N ASP A 169 20.82 -9.74 8.74
CA ASP A 169 20.07 -10.56 9.69
C ASP A 169 18.61 -10.82 9.23
N ILE A 170 18.04 -9.92 8.42
CA ILE A 170 16.68 -10.06 7.88
C ILE A 170 16.66 -10.49 6.42
N ASN A 171 17.69 -10.22 5.60
CA ASN A 171 17.83 -10.73 4.22
C ASN A 171 18.78 -11.92 4.23
N ASN A 172 18.31 -13.05 4.72
CA ASN A 172 19.12 -14.19 5.16
C ASN A 172 18.80 -15.50 4.43
N ALA A 173 17.88 -15.48 3.47
CA ALA A 173 17.41 -16.67 2.76
C ALA A 173 17.33 -16.44 1.25
N SER A 174 17.41 -17.53 0.47
CA SER A 174 17.02 -17.51 -0.92
C SER A 174 15.50 -17.57 -1.07
N LEU A 175 14.96 -17.22 -2.25
CA LEU A 175 13.52 -17.37 -2.54
C LEU A 175 13.07 -18.82 -2.30
N GLU A 176 13.86 -19.80 -2.75
CA GLU A 176 13.60 -21.21 -2.55
C GLU A 176 13.47 -21.58 -1.07
N GLN A 177 14.39 -21.10 -0.23
CA GLN A 177 14.34 -21.34 1.21
C GLN A 177 13.09 -20.72 1.84
N VAL A 178 12.73 -19.49 1.44
CA VAL A 178 11.51 -18.85 1.93
C VAL A 178 10.28 -19.68 1.56
N LEU A 179 10.17 -20.15 0.32
CA LEU A 179 9.01 -20.93 -0.14
C LEU A 179 8.92 -22.29 0.55
N CYS A 180 10.05 -23.00 0.69
CA CYS A 180 10.05 -24.38 1.18
C CYS A 180 10.04 -24.53 2.71
N GLN A 181 10.54 -23.52 3.44
CA GLN A 181 10.83 -23.64 4.88
C GLN A 181 9.93 -22.79 5.77
N SER A 182 9.06 -21.96 5.19
CA SER A 182 8.21 -21.07 5.97
C SER A 182 6.85 -21.70 6.29
N ASP A 183 6.36 -21.46 7.51
CA ASP A 183 4.99 -21.76 7.90
C ASP A 183 4.01 -20.76 7.31
N ILE A 184 4.48 -19.52 7.09
CA ILE A 184 3.72 -18.41 6.50
C ILE A 184 4.63 -17.67 5.53
N VAL A 185 4.13 -17.35 4.34
CA VAL A 185 4.80 -16.48 3.36
C VAL A 185 4.00 -15.20 3.20
N SER A 186 4.64 -14.05 3.38
CA SER A 186 4.05 -12.72 3.22
C SER A 186 4.78 -11.90 2.16
N LEU A 187 4.00 -11.30 1.23
CA LEU A 187 4.51 -10.58 0.08
C LEU A 187 4.50 -9.07 0.31
N HIS A 188 5.66 -8.42 0.09
CA HIS A 188 5.85 -6.97 0.28
C HIS A 188 6.69 -6.34 -0.84
N VAL A 189 6.54 -6.85 -2.04
CA VAL A 189 7.25 -6.39 -3.25
C VAL A 189 6.41 -5.37 -4.02
N PRO A 190 7.04 -4.42 -4.77
CA PRO A 190 6.32 -3.64 -5.77
C PRO A 190 5.86 -4.54 -6.92
N LEU A 191 4.95 -4.07 -7.76
CA LEU A 191 4.64 -4.74 -9.03
C LEU A 191 5.64 -4.28 -10.09
N THR A 192 6.41 -5.23 -10.62
CA THR A 192 7.40 -4.98 -11.68
C THR A 192 7.28 -6.02 -12.78
N ASP A 193 7.56 -5.58 -14.01
CA ASP A 193 7.56 -6.43 -15.19
C ASP A 193 8.99 -6.73 -15.65
N LYS A 194 9.14 -7.81 -16.45
CA LYS A 194 10.41 -8.12 -17.11
C LYS A 194 10.66 -7.10 -18.21
N LYS A 195 11.89 -6.60 -18.30
CA LYS A 195 12.29 -5.74 -19.39
C LYS A 195 12.33 -6.57 -20.68
N ASP A 196 11.33 -6.40 -21.54
CA ASP A 196 11.34 -7.04 -22.86
C ASP A 196 12.30 -6.29 -23.78
N THR A 197 13.35 -6.96 -24.23
CA THR A 197 14.31 -6.43 -25.21
C THR A 197 13.74 -6.35 -26.63
N ASP A 198 12.60 -7.00 -26.89
CA ASP A 198 12.06 -7.19 -28.25
C ASP A 198 10.77 -6.41 -28.56
N THR A 199 10.14 -5.73 -27.60
CA THR A 199 8.92 -4.94 -27.86
C THR A 199 9.21 -3.44 -27.91
N GLN A 200 9.73 -2.97 -29.03
CA GLN A 200 9.55 -1.57 -29.45
C GLN A 200 8.08 -1.39 -29.83
N GLY A 201 7.24 -0.92 -28.92
CA GLY A 201 5.90 -0.49 -29.27
C GLY A 201 4.73 -0.82 -28.36
N ALA A 202 4.86 -1.60 -27.31
CA ALA A 202 3.79 -1.74 -26.32
C ALA A 202 3.96 -0.63 -25.27
N MET A 203 3.07 0.38 -25.29
CA MET A 203 2.96 1.39 -24.24
C MET A 203 2.54 0.71 -22.93
N SER A 204 3.51 0.24 -22.16
CA SER A 204 3.30 0.02 -20.72
C SER A 204 3.22 1.39 -20.05
N ILE A 205 2.13 1.67 -19.35
CA ILE A 205 1.83 2.95 -18.72
C ILE A 205 2.77 3.22 -17.52
N SER A 206 3.51 2.23 -17.05
CA SER A 206 4.54 2.36 -16.03
C SER A 206 5.83 1.71 -16.46
N ASN A 207 6.93 2.44 -16.44
CA ASN A 207 8.29 1.92 -16.67
C ASN A 207 8.83 1.13 -15.47
N ASN A 208 7.98 0.34 -14.80
CA ASN A 208 8.34 -0.51 -13.66
C ASN A 208 8.98 -1.83 -14.14
N PHE A 209 10.06 -1.73 -14.87
CA PHE A 209 10.85 -2.91 -15.27
C PHE A 209 11.89 -3.26 -14.22
N SER A 210 12.14 -4.56 -14.02
CA SER A 210 13.15 -5.05 -13.09
C SER A 210 13.86 -6.28 -13.66
N ASP A 211 15.11 -6.45 -13.28
CA ASP A 211 15.85 -7.70 -13.49
C ASP A 211 15.27 -8.84 -12.62
N TYR A 212 14.47 -8.47 -11.62
CA TYR A 212 13.73 -9.36 -10.72
C TYR A 212 12.24 -9.04 -10.80
N PRO A 213 11.55 -9.45 -11.89
CA PRO A 213 10.13 -9.15 -12.08
C PRO A 213 9.28 -9.83 -11.03
N THR A 214 8.25 -9.14 -10.58
CA THR A 214 7.38 -9.61 -9.50
C THR A 214 5.97 -9.95 -9.98
N ARG A 215 5.59 -9.59 -11.21
CA ARG A 215 4.33 -10.05 -11.81
C ARG A 215 4.34 -11.56 -11.89
N HIS A 216 3.29 -12.19 -11.30
CA HIS A 216 3.17 -13.65 -11.20
C HIS A 216 4.41 -14.33 -10.57
N LEU A 217 5.08 -13.63 -9.63
CA LEU A 217 6.15 -14.23 -8.84
C LEU A 217 5.64 -15.47 -8.10
N ILE A 218 4.40 -15.41 -7.63
CA ILE A 218 3.68 -16.56 -7.10
C ILE A 218 2.78 -17.11 -8.20
N ASN A 219 3.15 -18.26 -8.74
CA ASN A 219 2.51 -19.00 -9.83
C ASN A 219 2.47 -20.49 -9.48
N ALA A 220 1.99 -21.32 -10.40
CA ALA A 220 1.86 -22.76 -10.17
C ALA A 220 3.17 -23.44 -9.75
N GLU A 221 4.31 -23.02 -10.31
CA GLU A 221 5.61 -23.60 -9.98
C GLU A 221 6.04 -23.22 -8.55
N THR A 222 5.93 -21.94 -8.18
CA THR A 222 6.32 -21.45 -6.85
C THR A 222 5.35 -21.90 -5.76
N LEU A 223 4.04 -22.02 -6.06
CA LEU A 223 3.04 -22.59 -5.15
C LEU A 223 3.33 -24.07 -4.85
N ALA A 224 3.73 -24.85 -5.86
CA ALA A 224 4.08 -26.27 -5.69
C ALA A 224 5.33 -26.50 -4.81
N ARG A 225 6.17 -25.47 -4.59
CA ARG A 225 7.33 -25.55 -3.68
C ARG A 225 6.96 -25.32 -2.22
N MET A 226 5.82 -24.68 -1.96
CA MET A 226 5.34 -24.45 -0.60
C MET A 226 4.68 -25.71 -0.03
N SER A 227 4.85 -25.95 1.28
CA SER A 227 4.04 -26.96 1.96
C SER A 227 2.54 -26.65 1.78
N PRO A 228 1.65 -27.65 1.62
CA PRO A 228 0.20 -27.41 1.62
C PRO A 228 -0.31 -26.64 2.85
N HIS A 229 0.40 -26.75 3.98
CA HIS A 229 0.06 -26.07 5.22
C HIS A 229 0.62 -24.65 5.34
N THR A 230 1.47 -24.21 4.41
CA THR A 230 2.01 -22.85 4.41
C THR A 230 0.88 -21.86 4.12
N MET A 231 0.65 -20.90 5.03
CA MET A 231 -0.26 -19.79 4.81
C MET A 231 0.37 -18.77 3.85
N LEU A 232 -0.39 -18.27 2.88
CA LEU A 232 0.05 -17.22 1.97
C LEU A 232 -0.70 -15.92 2.24
N ILE A 233 0.04 -14.81 2.36
CA ILE A 233 -0.52 -13.47 2.60
C ILE A 233 -0.04 -12.51 1.52
N ASN A 234 -0.97 -11.84 0.83
CA ASN A 234 -0.66 -10.77 -0.09
C ASN A 234 -1.37 -9.47 0.30
N SER A 235 -0.59 -8.50 0.75
CA SER A 235 -0.99 -7.12 1.01
C SER A 235 -0.12 -6.12 0.21
N ALA A 236 0.51 -6.59 -0.86
CA ALA A 236 1.38 -5.80 -1.74
C ALA A 236 0.66 -5.33 -2.99
N ARG A 237 0.58 -6.18 -4.02
CA ARG A 237 -0.15 -5.95 -5.28
C ARG A 237 -0.79 -7.26 -5.76
N GLY A 238 -2.03 -7.18 -6.25
CA GLY A 238 -2.77 -8.35 -6.72
C GLY A 238 -2.02 -9.18 -7.76
N PRO A 239 -1.54 -8.58 -8.88
CA PRO A 239 -0.86 -9.33 -9.94
C PRO A 239 0.52 -9.91 -9.56
N VAL A 240 0.98 -9.80 -8.32
CA VAL A 240 2.15 -10.56 -7.82
C VAL A 240 1.82 -12.05 -7.73
N ILE A 241 0.54 -12.38 -7.59
CA ILE A 241 0.04 -13.76 -7.63
C ILE A 241 -0.77 -13.98 -8.90
N ASP A 242 -0.52 -15.07 -9.60
CA ASP A 242 -1.39 -15.59 -10.66
C ASP A 242 -2.67 -16.14 -10.03
N ALA A 243 -3.80 -15.46 -10.24
CA ALA A 243 -5.06 -15.80 -9.60
C ALA A 243 -5.57 -17.19 -10.00
N ALA A 244 -5.38 -17.60 -11.26
CA ALA A 244 -5.83 -18.92 -11.73
C ALA A 244 -4.99 -20.05 -11.09
N ALA A 245 -3.67 -19.86 -11.00
CA ALA A 245 -2.79 -20.79 -10.32
C ALA A 245 -3.11 -20.88 -8.82
N LEU A 246 -3.41 -19.76 -8.18
CA LEU A 246 -3.80 -19.71 -6.77
C LEU A 246 -5.11 -20.46 -6.51
N GLU A 247 -6.16 -20.24 -7.33
CA GLU A 247 -7.44 -20.94 -7.19
C GLU A 247 -7.26 -22.45 -7.32
N ALA A 248 -6.47 -22.91 -8.30
CA ALA A 248 -6.17 -24.32 -8.49
C ALA A 248 -5.38 -24.92 -7.33
N ASP A 249 -4.41 -24.17 -6.78
CA ASP A 249 -3.64 -24.60 -5.61
C ASP A 249 -4.52 -24.73 -4.36
N ILE A 250 -5.41 -23.76 -4.09
CA ILE A 250 -6.33 -23.83 -2.96
C ILE A 250 -7.26 -25.04 -3.08
N ASP A 251 -7.79 -25.33 -4.28
CA ASP A 251 -8.65 -26.47 -4.53
C ASP A 251 -7.93 -27.82 -4.26
N ALA A 252 -6.63 -27.86 -4.53
CA ALA A 252 -5.82 -29.07 -4.37
C ALA A 252 -5.28 -29.26 -2.93
N THR A 253 -5.02 -28.18 -2.20
CA THR A 253 -4.25 -28.20 -0.95
C THR A 253 -5.03 -27.71 0.27
N GLU A 254 -6.16 -27.04 0.08
CA GLU A 254 -6.90 -26.30 1.11
C GLU A 254 -6.04 -25.23 1.82
N ARG A 255 -5.05 -24.69 1.13
CA ARG A 255 -4.13 -23.66 1.64
C ARG A 255 -4.89 -22.48 2.21
N GLN A 256 -4.52 -22.04 3.41
CA GLN A 256 -5.03 -20.79 3.97
C GLN A 256 -4.39 -19.59 3.24
N VAL A 257 -5.23 -18.75 2.65
CA VAL A 257 -4.78 -17.56 1.92
C VAL A 257 -5.47 -16.31 2.46
N VAL A 258 -4.70 -15.25 2.65
CA VAL A 258 -5.17 -13.91 3.03
C VAL A 258 -4.84 -12.94 1.92
N LEU A 259 -5.85 -12.29 1.35
CA LEU A 259 -5.66 -11.27 0.31
C LEU A 259 -6.27 -9.93 0.76
N ASP A 260 -5.45 -8.88 0.74
CA ASP A 260 -5.91 -7.49 0.79
C ASP A 260 -5.99 -6.88 -0.60
N VAL A 261 -5.31 -7.51 -1.58
CA VAL A 261 -5.18 -7.07 -2.97
C VAL A 261 -5.49 -8.22 -3.93
N PHE A 262 -6.08 -7.91 -5.08
CA PHE A 262 -6.55 -8.91 -6.05
C PHE A 262 -6.05 -8.58 -7.46
N GLU A 263 -5.81 -9.60 -8.28
CA GLU A 263 -5.28 -9.39 -9.63
C GLU A 263 -6.20 -8.54 -10.51
N HIS A 264 -7.52 -8.70 -10.33
CA HIS A 264 -8.54 -8.05 -11.16
C HIS A 264 -9.30 -6.93 -10.45
N GLU A 265 -8.65 -6.27 -9.45
CA GLU A 265 -9.24 -5.09 -8.82
C GLU A 265 -9.71 -4.05 -9.84
N PRO A 266 -10.84 -3.42 -9.59
CA PRO A 266 -11.70 -3.46 -8.39
C PRO A 266 -12.85 -4.48 -8.45
N GLN A 267 -12.90 -5.37 -9.44
CA GLN A 267 -13.91 -6.41 -9.56
C GLN A 267 -13.35 -7.74 -9.05
N ILE A 268 -14.07 -8.38 -8.13
CA ILE A 268 -13.60 -9.60 -7.49
C ILE A 268 -14.65 -10.70 -7.64
N ALA A 269 -14.25 -11.83 -8.22
CA ALA A 269 -15.13 -12.99 -8.39
C ALA A 269 -15.45 -13.66 -7.04
N GLU A 270 -16.70 -14.06 -6.85
CA GLU A 270 -17.15 -14.83 -5.68
C GLU A 270 -16.43 -16.18 -5.59
N SER A 271 -16.09 -16.80 -6.74
CA SER A 271 -15.35 -18.06 -6.78
C SER A 271 -14.03 -17.99 -6.02
N LEU A 272 -13.27 -16.91 -6.20
CA LEU A 272 -12.03 -16.67 -5.47
C LEU A 272 -12.33 -16.34 -3.99
N LEU A 273 -13.26 -15.40 -3.73
CA LEU A 273 -13.56 -14.95 -2.36
C LEU A 273 -14.01 -16.10 -1.45
N SER A 274 -14.77 -17.05 -1.97
CA SER A 274 -15.27 -18.20 -1.20
C SER A 274 -14.18 -19.15 -0.73
N LYS A 275 -13.01 -19.14 -1.39
CA LYS A 275 -11.86 -19.99 -1.07
C LYS A 275 -10.88 -19.35 -0.10
N LEU A 276 -10.93 -18.02 0.06
CA LEU A 276 -9.98 -17.28 0.90
C LEU A 276 -10.31 -17.40 2.40
N ALA A 277 -9.29 -17.52 3.22
CA ALA A 277 -9.44 -17.52 4.69
C ALA A 277 -9.82 -16.12 5.22
N ILE A 278 -9.21 -15.06 4.66
CA ILE A 278 -9.56 -13.66 4.89
C ILE A 278 -9.37 -12.89 3.58
N ALA A 279 -10.32 -12.00 3.29
CA ALA A 279 -10.29 -11.10 2.15
C ALA A 279 -10.68 -9.68 2.59
N THR A 280 -9.87 -8.66 2.24
CA THR A 280 -10.16 -7.27 2.60
C THR A 280 -10.01 -6.33 1.39
N PRO A 281 -10.73 -5.19 1.35
CA PRO A 281 -10.83 -4.38 0.14
C PRO A 281 -9.66 -3.38 -0.01
N HIS A 282 -8.41 -3.86 -0.04
CA HIS A 282 -7.20 -3.07 -0.21
C HIS A 282 -7.07 -1.95 0.86
N ILE A 283 -7.20 -2.36 2.13
CA ILE A 283 -7.22 -1.45 3.30
C ILE A 283 -6.11 -1.76 4.33
N ALA A 284 -5.20 -2.68 4.04
CA ALA A 284 -4.10 -3.00 4.95
C ALA A 284 -3.32 -1.76 5.39
N GLY A 285 -3.15 -0.79 4.49
CA GLY A 285 -2.52 0.50 4.76
C GLY A 285 -3.44 1.59 5.37
N TYR A 286 -4.71 1.29 5.69
CA TYR A 286 -5.71 2.31 6.07
C TYR A 286 -5.76 2.53 7.57
N THR A 287 -4.81 3.30 8.08
CA THR A 287 -4.80 3.82 9.46
C THR A 287 -4.83 5.35 9.43
N LEU A 288 -5.24 5.96 10.53
CA LEU A 288 -5.21 7.41 10.68
C LEU A 288 -3.77 7.92 10.57
N GLU A 289 -2.85 7.28 11.26
CA GLU A 289 -1.42 7.60 11.23
C GLU A 289 -0.83 7.45 9.83
N GLY A 290 -1.13 6.34 9.13
CA GLY A 290 -0.65 6.10 7.78
C GLY A 290 -1.15 7.14 6.77
N LYS A 291 -2.43 7.53 6.87
CA LYS A 291 -3.01 8.57 6.01
C LYS A 291 -2.39 9.94 6.26
N LEU A 292 -2.28 10.35 7.53
CA LEU A 292 -1.66 11.63 7.87
C LEU A 292 -0.17 11.67 7.53
N ARG A 293 0.54 10.56 7.75
CA ARG A 293 1.96 10.43 7.35
C ARG A 293 2.13 10.56 5.85
N GLY A 294 1.20 10.00 5.05
CA GLY A 294 1.20 10.16 3.61
C GLY A 294 1.05 11.63 3.19
N THR A 295 0.14 12.36 3.83
CA THR A 295 -0.03 13.80 3.59
C THR A 295 1.18 14.61 4.05
N GLN A 296 1.74 14.29 5.23
CA GLN A 296 2.95 14.93 5.75
C GLN A 296 4.12 14.82 4.77
N ILE A 297 4.38 13.63 4.23
CA ILE A 297 5.52 13.40 3.32
C ILE A 297 5.41 14.28 2.06
N ILE A 298 4.23 14.34 1.44
CA ILE A 298 4.06 15.17 0.23
C ILE A 298 4.02 16.67 0.57
N TYR A 299 3.57 17.04 1.78
CA TYR A 299 3.65 18.42 2.27
C TYR A 299 5.10 18.84 2.49
N ASP A 300 5.92 18.02 3.15
CA ASP A 300 7.33 18.30 3.38
C ASP A 300 8.08 18.45 2.06
N ALA A 301 7.81 17.56 1.08
CA ALA A 301 8.39 17.64 -0.26
C ALA A 301 7.94 18.92 -1.03
N LEU A 302 6.69 19.35 -0.86
CA LEU A 302 6.24 20.60 -1.45
C LEU A 302 6.91 21.82 -0.77
N CYS A 303 7.06 21.81 0.55
CA CYS A 303 7.77 22.85 1.30
C CYS A 303 9.24 22.97 0.80
N GLU A 304 9.91 21.84 0.61
CA GLU A 304 11.27 21.80 0.03
C GLU A 304 11.29 22.43 -1.37
N LYS A 305 10.33 22.05 -2.24
CA LYS A 305 10.20 22.61 -3.59
C LYS A 305 9.96 24.11 -3.59
N LEU A 306 9.21 24.63 -2.61
CA LEU A 306 8.92 26.05 -2.44
C LEU A 306 10.05 26.80 -1.68
N ALA A 307 11.08 26.10 -1.21
CA ALA A 307 12.16 26.61 -0.37
C ALA A 307 11.64 27.25 0.93
N VAL A 308 10.62 26.65 1.56
CA VAL A 308 10.06 27.05 2.85
C VAL A 308 10.23 25.93 3.88
N LEU A 309 10.28 26.28 5.18
CA LEU A 309 10.35 25.30 6.24
C LEU A 309 8.94 24.76 6.56
N PRO A 310 8.76 23.45 6.71
CA PRO A 310 7.50 22.88 7.17
C PRO A 310 7.25 23.32 8.61
N VAL A 311 6.03 23.80 8.91
CA VAL A 311 5.64 24.30 10.23
C VAL A 311 4.61 23.42 10.91
N LEU A 312 4.00 22.48 10.18
CA LEU A 312 3.00 21.57 10.68
C LEU A 312 3.53 20.14 10.72
N SER A 313 3.30 19.44 11.84
CA SER A 313 3.57 18.02 11.98
C SER A 313 2.26 17.24 12.16
N MET A 314 2.17 16.06 11.54
CA MET A 314 1.03 15.14 11.71
C MET A 314 0.74 14.82 13.18
N HIS A 315 1.76 14.84 14.04
CA HIS A 315 1.59 14.57 15.47
C HIS A 315 0.70 15.60 16.17
N GLN A 316 0.60 16.83 15.63
CA GLN A 316 -0.28 17.86 16.16
C GLN A 316 -1.76 17.63 15.79
N LEU A 317 -2.01 16.80 14.78
CA LEU A 317 -3.34 16.46 14.26
C LEU A 317 -3.84 15.11 14.77
N LEU A 318 -2.95 14.27 15.28
CA LEU A 318 -3.32 12.95 15.79
C LEU A 318 -3.95 13.05 17.18
N PRO A 319 -5.12 12.41 17.40
CA PRO A 319 -5.65 12.25 18.74
C PRO A 319 -4.73 11.34 19.57
N LEU A 320 -4.78 11.49 20.90
CA LEU A 320 -4.00 10.66 21.81
C LEU A 320 -4.14 9.16 21.47
N ASN A 321 -3.03 8.48 21.42
CA ASN A 321 -2.96 7.05 21.22
C ASN A 321 -2.28 6.39 22.43
N THR A 322 -2.96 5.44 23.06
CA THR A 322 -2.49 4.71 24.25
C THR A 322 -2.16 3.25 23.96
N TYR A 323 -2.19 2.84 22.69
CA TYR A 323 -1.93 1.44 22.32
C TYR A 323 -0.42 1.25 22.07
N LEU A 324 0.30 0.78 23.09
CA LEU A 324 1.73 0.53 23.02
C LEU A 324 1.98 -0.91 22.58
N TRP A 325 2.87 -1.09 21.61
CA TRP A 325 3.27 -2.42 21.13
C TRP A 325 3.84 -3.28 22.27
N SER A 326 4.67 -2.68 23.13
CA SER A 326 5.24 -3.34 24.31
C SER A 326 4.20 -3.98 25.25
N GLU A 327 3.00 -3.39 25.34
CA GLU A 327 1.89 -3.95 26.13
C GLU A 327 1.04 -4.94 25.34
N LEU A 328 0.83 -4.65 24.05
CA LEU A 328 -0.03 -5.46 23.18
C LEU A 328 0.59 -6.81 22.89
N LYS A 329 1.90 -6.88 22.66
CA LYS A 329 2.62 -8.14 22.40
C LYS A 329 2.57 -9.12 23.56
N GLU A 330 2.33 -8.66 24.78
CA GLU A 330 2.16 -9.53 25.97
C GLU A 330 0.70 -9.96 26.19
N ASN A 331 -0.25 -9.39 25.41
CA ASN A 331 -1.69 -9.59 25.62
C ASN A 331 -2.43 -9.86 24.30
N PRO A 332 -2.45 -11.11 23.81
CA PRO A 332 -3.05 -11.50 22.53
C PRO A 332 -4.50 -11.05 22.37
N ASP A 333 -5.31 -11.29 23.40
CA ASP A 333 -6.73 -10.92 23.37
C ASP A 333 -6.96 -9.42 23.21
N ARG A 334 -6.07 -8.61 23.75
CA ARG A 334 -6.13 -7.15 23.64
C ARG A 334 -5.78 -6.71 22.23
N LEU A 335 -4.77 -7.35 21.59
CA LEU A 335 -4.36 -7.06 20.24
C LEU A 335 -5.47 -7.37 19.23
N LEU A 336 -6.11 -8.54 19.33
CA LEU A 336 -7.20 -8.94 18.45
C LEU A 336 -8.47 -8.08 18.67
N LYS A 337 -8.70 -7.55 19.87
CA LYS A 337 -9.78 -6.59 20.13
C LYS A 337 -9.47 -5.21 19.58
N PHE A 338 -8.19 -4.84 19.50
CA PHE A 338 -7.77 -3.58 18.90
C PHE A 338 -8.07 -3.51 17.40
N TYR A 339 -7.83 -4.60 16.69
CA TYR A 339 -8.16 -4.72 15.27
C TYR A 339 -8.78 -6.08 14.96
N ASP A 340 -10.06 -6.06 14.65
CA ASP A 340 -10.83 -7.25 14.25
C ASP A 340 -10.92 -7.31 12.72
N ILE A 341 -9.95 -7.94 12.09
CA ILE A 341 -9.86 -8.10 10.64
C ILE A 341 -11.06 -8.87 10.03
N LYS A 342 -11.75 -9.71 10.84
CA LYS A 342 -12.93 -10.45 10.37
C LYS A 342 -14.12 -9.54 10.07
N LYS A 343 -14.18 -8.33 10.67
CA LYS A 343 -15.20 -7.33 10.33
C LYS A 343 -15.00 -6.82 8.92
N ASP A 344 -13.75 -6.57 8.52
CA ASP A 344 -13.41 -6.09 7.18
C ASP A 344 -13.66 -7.17 6.13
N ASP A 345 -13.28 -8.42 6.42
CA ASP A 345 -13.60 -9.59 5.59
C ASP A 345 -15.13 -9.74 5.39
N THR A 346 -15.88 -9.68 6.47
CA THR A 346 -17.35 -9.77 6.42
C THR A 346 -17.95 -8.62 5.61
N ALA A 347 -17.43 -7.40 5.78
CA ALA A 347 -17.91 -6.25 5.03
C ALA A 347 -17.70 -6.40 3.52
N LEU A 348 -16.55 -6.95 3.09
CA LEU A 348 -16.29 -7.23 1.68
C LEU A 348 -17.22 -8.33 1.14
N ARG A 349 -17.35 -9.45 1.85
CA ARG A 349 -18.21 -10.57 1.43
C ARG A 349 -19.67 -10.19 1.34
N ASN A 350 -20.17 -9.30 2.20
CA ASN A 350 -21.55 -8.78 2.15
C ASN A 350 -21.84 -7.92 0.91
N LYS A 351 -20.83 -7.54 0.13
CA LYS A 351 -21.00 -6.82 -1.15
C LYS A 351 -21.10 -7.74 -2.36
N ILE A 352 -21.05 -9.06 -2.17
CA ILE A 352 -21.21 -10.01 -3.27
C ILE A 352 -22.63 -9.89 -3.83
N THR A 353 -22.72 -9.60 -5.13
CA THR A 353 -23.97 -9.56 -5.88
C THR A 353 -23.74 -10.15 -7.26
N SER A 354 -24.63 -11.06 -7.67
CA SER A 354 -24.53 -11.73 -8.98
C SER A 354 -23.17 -12.40 -9.23
N GLY A 355 -22.59 -13.07 -8.21
CA GLY A 355 -21.37 -13.83 -8.31
C GLY A 355 -20.06 -13.00 -8.23
N GLN A 356 -20.16 -11.73 -7.84
CA GLN A 356 -18.96 -10.86 -7.73
C GLN A 356 -19.19 -9.67 -6.78
N VAL A 357 -18.09 -9.08 -6.33
CA VAL A 357 -18.05 -7.71 -5.78
C VAL A 357 -17.85 -6.76 -6.96
N LYS A 358 -18.73 -5.77 -7.11
CA LYS A 358 -18.61 -4.74 -8.14
C LYS A 358 -17.56 -3.70 -7.77
N GLY A 359 -16.89 -3.11 -8.77
CA GLY A 359 -15.89 -2.08 -8.54
C GLY A 359 -16.40 -0.86 -7.76
N SER A 360 -17.66 -0.45 -7.97
CA SER A 360 -18.28 0.64 -7.20
C SER A 360 -18.41 0.31 -5.71
N ASP A 361 -18.76 -0.93 -5.37
CA ASP A 361 -18.91 -1.39 -3.99
C ASP A 361 -17.54 -1.54 -3.31
N PHE A 362 -16.52 -2.04 -4.04
CA PHE A 362 -15.14 -2.10 -3.59
C PHE A 362 -14.60 -0.70 -3.27
N ASP A 363 -14.77 0.25 -4.19
CA ASP A 363 -14.35 1.64 -3.99
C ASP A 363 -15.13 2.31 -2.84
N GLN A 364 -16.41 1.97 -2.66
CA GLN A 364 -17.24 2.48 -1.56
C GLN A 364 -16.69 2.02 -0.20
N LEU A 365 -16.40 0.72 -0.04
CA LEU A 365 -15.83 0.18 1.19
C LEU A 365 -14.53 0.89 1.59
N ARG A 366 -13.69 1.21 0.60
CA ARG A 366 -12.43 1.93 0.82
C ARG A 366 -12.63 3.40 1.17
N ARG A 367 -13.59 4.06 0.54
CA ARG A 367 -13.91 5.48 0.79
C ARG A 367 -14.51 5.69 2.17
N ASP A 368 -15.44 4.81 2.54
CA ASP A 368 -16.22 4.91 3.78
C ASP A 368 -15.53 4.17 4.95
N TYR A 369 -14.30 3.66 4.72
CA TYR A 369 -13.57 2.89 5.71
C TYR A 369 -13.30 3.73 6.98
N HIS A 370 -13.75 3.22 8.13
CA HIS A 370 -13.40 3.82 9.41
C HIS A 370 -11.92 3.55 9.73
N LEU A 371 -11.07 4.58 9.63
CA LEU A 371 -9.62 4.45 9.79
C LEU A 371 -9.28 3.90 11.19
N ARG A 372 -8.64 2.74 11.22
CA ARG A 372 -8.11 2.20 12.47
C ARG A 372 -6.88 2.99 12.93
N ARG A 373 -6.48 2.79 14.17
CA ARG A 373 -5.24 3.36 14.71
C ARG A 373 -4.07 2.39 14.46
N GLU A 374 -2.86 2.89 14.54
CA GLU A 374 -1.66 2.05 14.66
C GLU A 374 -1.35 1.82 16.13
N TRP A 375 -0.80 0.67 16.52
CA TRP A 375 -0.11 0.60 17.80
C TRP A 375 1.25 1.30 17.68
N GLN A 376 1.68 1.92 18.78
CA GLN A 376 2.97 2.62 18.83
C GLN A 376 4.08 1.60 19.12
N ALA A 377 5.10 1.56 18.25
CA ALA A 377 6.28 0.71 18.39
C ALA A 377 7.25 1.27 19.41
#